data_397386e7eb35098cf3b75111285610d0
#
_entry.id   397386e7eb35098cf3b75111285610d0
#
_cell.length_a   1.000
_cell.length_b   1.000
_cell.length_c   1.000
_cell.angle_alpha   90.00
_cell.angle_beta   90.00
_cell.angle_gamma   90.00
#
_symmetry.space_group_name_H-M   'P 1'
#
loop_
_entity.id
_entity.type
_entity.pdbx_description
1 polymer ?
#
loop_
_entity_poly.entity_id
_entity_poly.type
_entity_poly.pdbx_seq_one_letter_code
_entity_poly.pdbx_strand_id
1 'polypeptide(L)'
;AVETGCNVVIEKPMALTLADAEKVVYASLKYRKQVFCVMQNRYSPPSVWIKEMVDSGRLGKIYMVQLNGYWNRDERYYKPGGWHGDAVLDGGTLFTQFSHFIDIMYWLFGDICNIQARFADFNHAGLTAFEDSGFVNFNFVNGGMGSLSYSTSILNRKMESSVLIVPDGGRVKL
;
A
#
# COMPACT_ATOMS: atom_id res chain seq x y z
N ALA A 1 -5.70 14.33 21.08
CA ALA A 1 -5.85 13.06 21.79
C ALA A 1 -4.58 12.69 22.53
N VAL A 2 -3.39 12.55 21.89
CA VAL A 2 -2.15 12.19 22.61
C VAL A 2 -1.77 13.24 23.67
N GLU A 3 -1.99 14.52 23.39
CA GLU A 3 -1.74 15.65 24.33
C GLU A 3 -2.65 15.60 25.56
N THR A 4 -3.84 15.02 25.42
CA THR A 4 -4.79 14.82 26.52
C THR A 4 -4.59 13.50 27.25
N GLY A 5 -3.49 12.79 26.96
CA GLY A 5 -3.09 11.59 27.68
C GLY A 5 -3.66 10.27 27.13
N CYS A 6 -4.27 10.27 25.95
CA CYS A 6 -4.84 9.07 25.34
C CYS A 6 -3.85 8.36 24.41
N ASN A 7 -3.89 7.02 24.38
CA ASN A 7 -3.39 6.26 23.25
C ASN A 7 -4.37 6.40 22.08
N VAL A 8 -3.90 6.30 20.87
CA VAL A 8 -4.68 6.59 19.64
C VAL A 8 -4.58 5.45 18.67
N VAL A 9 -5.71 5.07 18.07
CA VAL A 9 -5.79 4.23 16.89
C VAL A 9 -6.23 5.12 15.73
N ILE A 10 -5.46 5.10 14.66
CA ILE A 10 -5.65 5.94 13.47
C ILE A 10 -5.92 5.03 12.25
N GLU A 11 -6.94 5.34 11.46
CA GLU A 11 -7.13 4.68 10.18
C GLU A 11 -6.02 5.07 9.18
N LYS A 12 -5.78 4.18 8.23
CA LYS A 12 -4.84 4.44 7.14
C LYS A 12 -5.47 5.42 6.10
N PRO A 13 -4.66 6.29 5.49
CA PRO A 13 -3.26 6.54 5.78
C PRO A 13 -3.07 7.33 7.07
N MET A 14 -1.92 7.17 7.75
CA MET A 14 -1.62 7.91 8.97
C MET A 14 -1.70 9.43 8.77
N ALA A 15 -1.23 9.90 7.62
CA ALA A 15 -1.26 11.30 7.19
C ALA A 15 -1.11 11.35 5.67
N LEU A 16 -1.38 12.50 5.04
CA LEU A 16 -1.23 12.70 3.59
C LEU A 16 0.17 13.17 3.19
N THR A 17 0.95 13.66 4.14
CA THR A 17 2.33 14.10 3.91
C THR A 17 3.29 13.47 4.92
N LEU A 18 4.55 13.32 4.51
CA LEU A 18 5.61 12.86 5.42
C LEU A 18 5.73 13.78 6.65
N ALA A 19 5.70 15.09 6.43
CA ALA A 19 5.81 16.06 7.52
C ALA A 19 4.68 15.93 8.56
N ASP A 20 3.48 15.59 8.14
CA ASP A 20 2.36 15.37 9.07
C ASP A 20 2.47 14.01 9.77
N ALA A 21 2.94 12.97 9.08
CA ALA A 21 3.25 11.70 9.72
C ALA A 21 4.34 11.84 10.79
N GLU A 22 5.40 12.59 10.51
CA GLU A 22 6.46 12.92 11.47
C GLU A 22 5.91 13.66 12.70
N LYS A 23 4.98 14.61 12.53
CA LYS A 23 4.30 15.28 13.66
C LYS A 23 3.54 14.29 14.55
N VAL A 24 2.87 13.30 13.95
CA VAL A 24 2.17 12.25 14.71
C VAL A 24 3.16 11.42 15.52
N VAL A 25 4.27 10.99 14.90
CA VAL A 25 5.33 10.24 15.59
C VAL A 25 5.96 11.08 16.71
N TYR A 26 6.30 12.33 16.41
CA TYR A 26 6.85 13.24 17.41
C TYR A 26 5.91 13.45 18.59
N ALA A 27 4.62 13.65 18.35
CA ALA A 27 3.62 13.81 19.41
C ALA A 27 3.52 12.54 20.27
N SER A 28 3.53 11.35 19.65
CA SER A 28 3.56 10.07 20.34
C SER A 28 4.75 9.98 21.34
N LEU A 29 5.94 10.29 20.86
CA LEU A 29 7.16 10.28 21.67
C LEU A 29 7.12 11.33 22.78
N LYS A 30 6.77 12.58 22.44
CA LYS A 30 6.72 13.72 23.38
C LYS A 30 5.79 13.48 24.57
N TYR A 31 4.60 12.96 24.27
CA TYR A 31 3.58 12.72 25.31
C TYR A 31 3.61 11.29 25.89
N ARG A 32 4.56 10.45 25.42
CA ARG A 32 4.71 9.05 25.85
C ARG A 32 3.40 8.26 25.72
N LYS A 33 2.72 8.44 24.58
CA LYS A 33 1.47 7.74 24.23
C LYS A 33 1.68 6.94 22.96
N GLN A 34 0.99 5.82 22.86
CA GLN A 34 1.07 4.97 21.67
C GLN A 34 0.10 5.47 20.60
N VAL A 35 0.56 5.47 19.36
CA VAL A 35 -0.25 5.71 18.17
C VAL A 35 -0.12 4.51 17.26
N PHE A 36 -1.24 3.89 16.93
CA PHE A 36 -1.33 2.71 16.07
C PHE A 36 -2.00 3.10 14.76
N CYS A 37 -1.31 2.97 13.64
CA CYS A 37 -1.93 3.07 12.31
C CYS A 37 -2.47 1.70 11.90
N VAL A 38 -3.73 1.66 11.47
CA VAL A 38 -4.42 0.40 11.12
C VAL A 38 -3.98 -0.07 9.74
N MET A 39 -3.13 -1.10 9.70
CA MET A 39 -2.72 -1.82 8.49
C MET A 39 -3.27 -3.26 8.56
N GLN A 40 -4.59 -3.38 8.46
CA GLN A 40 -5.33 -4.62 8.73
C GLN A 40 -4.91 -5.79 7.84
N ASN A 41 -4.41 -5.53 6.63
CA ASN A 41 -4.00 -6.60 5.72
C ASN A 41 -2.82 -7.43 6.25
N ARG A 42 -2.02 -6.88 7.16
CA ARG A 42 -0.95 -7.65 7.84
C ARG A 42 -1.48 -8.81 8.67
N TYR A 43 -2.73 -8.73 9.12
CA TYR A 43 -3.38 -9.71 10.00
C TYR A 43 -4.26 -10.70 9.24
N SER A 44 -4.33 -10.61 7.91
CA SER A 44 -5.04 -11.60 7.12
C SER A 44 -4.28 -12.93 7.13
N PRO A 45 -4.97 -14.10 7.15
CA PRO A 45 -4.29 -15.39 7.21
C PRO A 45 -3.22 -15.59 6.12
N PRO A 46 -3.44 -15.20 4.84
CA PRO A 46 -2.38 -15.29 3.84
C PRO A 46 -1.16 -14.43 4.15
N SER A 47 -1.36 -13.21 4.66
CA SER A 47 -0.26 -12.29 4.98
C SER A 47 0.56 -12.80 6.17
N VAL A 48 -0.10 -13.31 7.21
CA VAL A 48 0.59 -13.93 8.36
C VAL A 48 1.41 -15.12 7.91
N TRP A 49 0.81 -16.01 7.13
CA TRP A 49 1.50 -17.20 6.61
C TRP A 49 2.75 -16.84 5.79
N ILE A 50 2.65 -15.89 4.86
CA ILE A 50 3.80 -15.52 4.05
C ILE A 50 4.89 -14.83 4.88
N LYS A 51 4.49 -14.04 5.90
CA LYS A 51 5.45 -13.43 6.83
C LYS A 51 6.25 -14.49 7.58
N GLU A 52 5.60 -15.52 8.09
CA GLU A 52 6.27 -16.65 8.74
C GLU A 52 7.24 -17.37 7.79
N MET A 53 6.87 -17.55 6.53
CA MET A 53 7.72 -18.16 5.51
C MET A 53 8.97 -17.32 5.21
N VAL A 54 8.81 -15.99 5.13
CA VAL A 54 9.91 -15.04 4.92
C VAL A 54 10.83 -15.02 6.15
N ASP A 55 10.27 -14.83 7.35
CA ASP A 55 11.04 -14.68 8.59
C ASP A 55 11.77 -15.95 8.99
N SER A 56 11.21 -17.11 8.69
CA SER A 56 11.86 -18.40 8.95
C SER A 56 13.00 -18.74 7.97
N GLY A 57 13.20 -17.92 6.93
CA GLY A 57 14.19 -18.17 5.89
C GLY A 57 13.89 -19.35 4.96
N ARG A 58 12.72 -19.99 5.07
CA ARG A 58 12.32 -21.15 4.26
C ARG A 58 12.27 -20.84 2.76
N LEU A 59 12.02 -19.60 2.39
CA LEU A 59 12.00 -19.19 0.99
C LEU A 59 13.41 -19.00 0.42
N GLY A 60 14.43 -18.90 1.26
CA GLY A 60 15.78 -18.55 0.81
C GLY A 60 15.85 -17.13 0.27
N LYS A 61 16.70 -16.90 -0.72
CA LYS A 61 16.86 -15.61 -1.36
C LYS A 61 15.64 -15.27 -2.23
N ILE A 62 15.10 -14.08 -2.07
CA ILE A 62 14.00 -13.59 -2.92
C ILE A 62 14.60 -12.94 -4.17
N TYR A 63 14.22 -13.44 -5.34
CA TYR A 63 14.69 -12.92 -6.62
C TYR A 63 13.72 -11.88 -7.20
N MET A 64 12.42 -12.19 -7.16
CA MET A 64 11.41 -11.30 -7.73
C MET A 64 10.11 -11.35 -6.94
N VAL A 65 9.47 -10.18 -6.81
CA VAL A 65 8.13 -10.03 -6.25
C VAL A 65 7.27 -9.24 -7.23
N GLN A 66 6.07 -9.74 -7.50
CA GLN A 66 5.08 -9.03 -8.30
C GLN A 66 3.78 -8.88 -7.50
N LEU A 67 3.30 -7.64 -7.40
CA LEU A 67 2.03 -7.32 -6.79
C LEU A 67 1.06 -6.83 -7.86
N ASN A 68 -0.17 -7.35 -7.85
CA ASN A 68 -1.20 -6.91 -8.78
C ASN A 68 -2.46 -6.53 -8.02
N GLY A 69 -2.99 -5.36 -8.33
CA GLY A 69 -4.24 -4.85 -7.78
C GLY A 69 -5.14 -4.29 -8.88
N TYR A 70 -6.17 -5.03 -9.28
CA TYR A 70 -7.09 -4.63 -10.33
C TYR A 70 -8.50 -4.57 -9.77
N TRP A 71 -8.97 -3.35 -9.49
CA TRP A 71 -10.20 -3.08 -8.79
C TRP A 71 -11.16 -2.23 -9.62
N ASN A 72 -12.43 -2.26 -9.28
CA ASN A 72 -13.39 -1.28 -9.75
C ASN A 72 -13.51 -0.15 -8.72
N ARG A 73 -13.35 1.08 -9.21
CA ARG A 73 -13.76 2.30 -8.53
C ARG A 73 -14.35 3.21 -9.60
N ASP A 74 -15.63 3.48 -9.52
CA ASP A 74 -16.36 4.29 -10.50
C ASP A 74 -17.08 5.45 -9.80
N GLU A 75 -17.99 6.10 -10.48
CA GLU A 75 -18.81 7.21 -9.98
C GLU A 75 -19.58 6.89 -8.68
N ARG A 76 -19.83 5.61 -8.41
CA ARG A 76 -20.46 5.20 -7.14
C ARG A 76 -19.50 5.35 -5.96
N TYR A 77 -18.22 5.24 -6.22
CA TYR A 77 -17.16 5.44 -5.24
C TYR A 77 -16.71 6.91 -5.18
N TYR A 78 -16.46 7.53 -6.33
CA TYR A 78 -16.01 8.92 -6.47
C TYR A 78 -17.21 9.87 -6.58
N LYS A 79 -18.00 9.96 -5.52
CA LYS A 79 -19.22 10.80 -5.52
C LYS A 79 -18.88 12.28 -5.49
N PRO A 80 -19.55 13.12 -6.30
CA PRO A 80 -19.40 14.57 -6.22
C PRO A 80 -19.60 15.10 -4.79
N GLY A 81 -18.71 15.96 -4.32
CA GLY A 81 -18.72 16.53 -2.96
C GLY A 81 -18.21 15.57 -1.85
N GLY A 82 -17.79 14.36 -2.19
CA GLY A 82 -17.05 13.47 -1.30
C GLY A 82 -15.56 13.83 -1.26
N TRP A 83 -14.82 13.24 -0.32
CA TRP A 83 -13.38 13.42 -0.23
C TRP A 83 -12.62 12.49 -1.18
N HIS A 84 -13.24 11.38 -1.62
CA HIS A 84 -12.65 10.47 -2.59
C HIS A 84 -12.51 11.15 -3.95
N GLY A 85 -11.34 11.01 -4.55
CA GLY A 85 -11.03 11.62 -5.84
C GLY A 85 -10.49 13.06 -5.75
N ASP A 86 -10.56 13.71 -4.60
CA ASP A 86 -9.99 15.04 -4.37
C ASP A 86 -8.46 14.95 -4.20
N ALA A 87 -7.71 15.78 -4.92
CA ALA A 87 -6.25 15.75 -4.89
C ALA A 87 -5.64 16.03 -3.52
N VAL A 88 -6.32 16.85 -2.70
CA VAL A 88 -5.83 17.30 -1.40
C VAL A 88 -6.25 16.34 -0.28
N LEU A 89 -7.44 15.77 -0.38
CA LEU A 89 -8.03 14.95 0.69
C LEU A 89 -7.77 13.45 0.51
N ASP A 90 -7.71 12.96 -0.73
CA ASP A 90 -7.50 11.54 -1.04
C ASP A 90 -6.00 11.18 -1.14
N GLY A 91 -5.19 12.04 -1.74
CA GLY A 91 -3.74 11.81 -1.91
C GLY A 91 -3.37 10.91 -3.09
N GLY A 92 -4.33 10.27 -3.78
CA GLY A 92 -4.09 9.46 -4.98
C GLY A 92 -4.35 7.97 -4.82
N THR A 93 -4.43 7.30 -5.96
CA THR A 93 -4.80 5.87 -6.03
C THR A 93 -3.80 4.98 -5.29
N LEU A 94 -2.50 5.19 -5.47
CA LEU A 94 -1.48 4.45 -4.71
C LEU A 94 -1.58 4.71 -3.21
N PHE A 95 -1.91 5.93 -2.83
CA PHE A 95 -1.88 6.38 -1.45
C PHE A 95 -3.07 5.83 -0.64
N THR A 96 -4.28 5.87 -1.19
CA THR A 96 -5.49 5.42 -0.48
C THR A 96 -5.91 4.01 -0.82
N GLN A 97 -5.88 3.62 -2.10
CA GLN A 97 -6.36 2.31 -2.52
C GLN A 97 -5.30 1.22 -2.37
N PHE A 98 -4.09 1.47 -2.85
CA PHE A 98 -3.02 0.47 -2.90
C PHE A 98 -1.95 0.63 -1.82
N SER A 99 -2.13 1.52 -0.86
CA SER A 99 -1.27 1.63 0.33
C SER A 99 -1.09 0.31 1.07
N HIS A 100 -2.11 -0.54 1.09
CA HIS A 100 -2.02 -1.87 1.66
C HIS A 100 -1.02 -2.79 0.95
N PHE A 101 -0.89 -2.68 -0.37
CA PHE A 101 0.10 -3.45 -1.14
C PHE A 101 1.51 -2.95 -0.85
N ILE A 102 1.69 -1.63 -0.78
CA ILE A 102 2.96 -1.00 -0.43
C ILE A 102 3.36 -1.39 1.00
N ASP A 103 2.42 -1.36 1.92
CA ASP A 103 2.63 -1.74 3.31
C ASP A 103 3.03 -3.21 3.47
N ILE A 104 2.30 -4.13 2.83
CA ILE A 104 2.64 -5.57 2.83
C ILE A 104 4.01 -5.82 2.21
N MET A 105 4.31 -5.16 1.09
CA MET A 105 5.60 -5.27 0.42
C MET A 105 6.74 -4.85 1.35
N TYR A 106 6.62 -3.66 1.97
CA TYR A 106 7.61 -3.15 2.91
C TYR A 106 7.76 -4.05 4.15
N TRP A 107 6.64 -4.50 4.72
CA TRP A 107 6.61 -5.37 5.89
C TRP A 107 7.25 -6.74 5.64
N LEU A 108 7.11 -7.28 4.43
CA LEU A 108 7.67 -8.59 4.06
C LEU A 108 9.13 -8.50 3.62
N PHE A 109 9.50 -7.49 2.83
CA PHE A 109 10.77 -7.47 2.09
C PHE A 109 11.66 -6.27 2.41
N GLY A 110 11.17 -5.27 3.16
CA GLY A 110 11.92 -4.07 3.55
C GLY A 110 11.95 -2.99 2.48
N ASP A 111 12.97 -2.14 2.57
CA ASP A 111 13.12 -0.94 1.75
C ASP A 111 13.35 -1.23 0.27
N ILE A 112 12.90 -0.27 -0.56
CA ILE A 112 13.07 -0.31 -2.02
C ILE A 112 13.92 0.86 -2.51
N CYS A 113 14.55 0.66 -3.67
CA CYS A 113 15.36 1.66 -4.36
C CYS A 113 15.19 1.53 -5.89
N ASN A 114 15.80 2.45 -6.65
CA ASN A 114 15.77 2.46 -8.12
C ASN A 114 14.35 2.39 -8.69
N ILE A 115 13.45 3.20 -8.14
CA ILE A 115 12.03 3.20 -8.50
C ILE A 115 11.85 3.83 -9.88
N GLN A 116 11.13 3.12 -10.76
CA GLN A 116 10.67 3.59 -12.06
C GLN A 116 9.17 3.38 -12.16
N ALA A 117 8.43 4.43 -12.51
CA ALA A 117 6.98 4.37 -12.54
C ALA A 117 6.40 5.03 -13.80
N ARG A 118 5.26 4.51 -14.23
CA ARG A 118 4.41 5.11 -15.26
C ARG A 118 2.98 5.10 -14.75
N PHE A 119 2.33 6.26 -14.80
CA PHE A 119 0.96 6.45 -14.36
C PHE A 119 0.12 7.02 -15.49
N ALA A 120 -1.15 6.70 -15.50
CA ALA A 120 -2.13 7.24 -16.44
C ALA A 120 -3.52 7.30 -15.80
N ASP A 121 -4.32 8.24 -16.26
CA ASP A 121 -5.76 8.26 -16.05
C ASP A 121 -6.43 7.89 -17.40
N PHE A 122 -7.07 6.73 -17.44
CA PHE A 122 -7.72 6.22 -18.65
C PHE A 122 -9.23 6.36 -18.60
N ASN A 123 -9.83 6.30 -17.41
CA ASN A 123 -11.28 6.16 -17.26
C ASN A 123 -11.89 7.02 -16.16
N HIS A 124 -11.09 7.79 -15.43
CA HIS A 124 -11.57 8.61 -14.32
C HIS A 124 -11.47 10.12 -14.57
N ALA A 125 -11.21 10.53 -15.82
CA ALA A 125 -11.19 11.94 -16.18
C ALA A 125 -12.50 12.64 -15.75
N GLY A 126 -12.36 13.66 -14.91
CA GLY A 126 -13.49 14.36 -14.32
C GLY A 126 -14.11 13.73 -13.07
N LEU A 127 -13.68 12.52 -12.67
CA LEU A 127 -14.05 11.87 -11.41
C LEU A 127 -12.97 12.04 -10.34
N THR A 128 -11.70 11.99 -10.75
CA THR A 128 -10.55 12.12 -9.85
C THR A 128 -9.57 13.16 -10.38
N ALA A 129 -8.70 13.65 -9.51
CA ALA A 129 -7.62 14.57 -9.86
C ALA A 129 -6.25 13.87 -9.99
N PHE A 130 -6.24 12.54 -10.10
CA PHE A 130 -5.03 11.72 -10.11
C PHE A 130 -5.21 10.48 -11.00
N GLU A 131 -4.15 9.70 -11.12
CA GLU A 131 -4.09 8.49 -11.92
C GLU A 131 -5.08 7.42 -11.47
N ASP A 132 -5.57 6.60 -12.40
CA ASP A 132 -6.35 5.41 -12.14
C ASP A 132 -5.59 4.11 -12.35
N SER A 133 -4.45 4.17 -13.03
CA SER A 133 -3.65 3.00 -13.40
C SER A 133 -2.16 3.31 -13.34
N GLY A 134 -1.37 2.29 -13.01
CA GLY A 134 0.07 2.44 -12.96
C GLY A 134 0.86 1.14 -12.96
N PHE A 135 2.11 1.29 -13.41
CA PHE A 135 3.15 0.29 -13.31
C PHE A 135 4.34 0.89 -12.57
N VAL A 136 4.81 0.20 -11.54
CA VAL A 136 5.97 0.59 -10.75
C VAL A 136 6.94 -0.57 -10.71
N ASN A 137 8.20 -0.34 -11.11
CA ASN A 137 9.30 -1.28 -10.97
C ASN A 137 10.32 -0.74 -9.98
N PHE A 138 10.95 -1.60 -9.22
CA PHE A 138 11.92 -1.22 -8.19
C PHE A 138 12.86 -2.37 -7.86
N ASN A 139 13.92 -2.06 -7.13
CA ASN A 139 14.78 -3.07 -6.51
C ASN A 139 14.57 -3.06 -4.99
N PHE A 140 14.72 -4.21 -4.34
CA PHE A 140 14.82 -4.27 -2.89
C PHE A 140 16.26 -3.95 -2.46
N VAL A 141 16.40 -3.18 -1.39
CA VAL A 141 17.72 -2.84 -0.82
C VAL A 141 18.47 -4.12 -0.41
N ASN A 142 17.76 -5.12 0.08
CA ASN A 142 18.31 -6.41 0.48
C ASN A 142 18.54 -7.38 -0.71
N GLY A 143 18.37 -6.92 -1.94
CA GLY A 143 18.55 -7.69 -3.17
C GLY A 143 17.24 -8.27 -3.72
N GLY A 144 17.23 -8.50 -5.02
CA GLY A 144 16.04 -8.85 -5.78
C GLY A 144 15.33 -7.64 -6.37
N MET A 145 14.30 -7.90 -7.15
CA MET A 145 13.52 -6.85 -7.83
C MET A 145 12.02 -7.05 -7.60
N GLY A 146 11.26 -5.98 -7.79
CA GLY A 146 9.82 -6.04 -7.66
C GLY A 146 9.07 -5.18 -8.65
N SER A 147 7.78 -5.47 -8.78
CA SER A 147 6.85 -4.63 -9.53
C SER A 147 5.50 -4.56 -8.82
N LEU A 148 4.84 -3.42 -8.99
CA LEU A 148 3.45 -3.22 -8.62
C LEU A 148 2.70 -2.76 -9.87
N SER A 149 1.69 -3.52 -10.26
CA SER A 149 0.77 -3.20 -11.34
C SER A 149 -0.62 -2.99 -10.76
N TYR A 150 -1.24 -1.85 -11.05
CA TYR A 150 -2.54 -1.57 -10.50
C TYR A 150 -3.44 -0.80 -11.46
N SER A 151 -4.75 -0.98 -11.28
CA SER A 151 -5.76 -0.16 -11.89
C SER A 151 -7.03 -0.17 -11.04
N THR A 152 -7.71 0.97 -10.98
CA THR A 152 -9.07 1.09 -10.42
C THR A 152 -10.16 1.12 -11.49
N SER A 153 -9.78 0.99 -12.76
CA SER A 153 -10.67 1.09 -13.94
C SER A 153 -11.29 -0.23 -14.40
N ILE A 154 -11.25 -1.27 -13.56
CA ILE A 154 -11.86 -2.57 -13.90
C ILE A 154 -13.38 -2.47 -13.87
N LEU A 155 -14.02 -2.98 -14.90
CA LEU A 155 -15.47 -2.91 -15.06
C LEU A 155 -16.21 -3.75 -14.01
N ASN A 156 -17.15 -3.14 -13.32
CA ASN A 156 -18.17 -3.72 -12.43
C ASN A 156 -17.67 -4.35 -11.11
N ARG A 157 -16.50 -4.98 -11.02
CA ARG A 157 -16.04 -5.68 -9.81
C ARG A 157 -14.52 -5.78 -9.74
N LYS A 158 -14.00 -6.11 -8.57
CA LYS A 158 -12.61 -6.53 -8.42
C LYS A 158 -12.28 -7.71 -9.33
N MET A 159 -11.17 -7.63 -10.04
CA MET A 159 -10.66 -8.72 -10.85
C MET A 159 -9.58 -9.50 -10.11
N GLU A 160 -8.60 -8.80 -9.54
CA GLU A 160 -7.43 -9.44 -8.93
C GLU A 160 -6.88 -8.62 -7.75
N SER A 161 -6.37 -9.35 -6.76
CA SER A 161 -5.46 -8.87 -5.74
C SER A 161 -4.50 -10.00 -5.48
N SER A 162 -3.27 -9.91 -5.95
CA SER A 162 -2.33 -11.03 -5.87
C SER A 162 -0.91 -10.59 -5.55
N VAL A 163 -0.16 -11.52 -4.97
CA VAL A 163 1.28 -11.44 -4.74
C VAL A 163 1.92 -12.69 -5.30
N LEU A 164 2.85 -12.53 -6.25
CA LEU A 164 3.70 -13.59 -6.75
C LEU A 164 5.11 -13.37 -6.21
N ILE A 165 5.71 -14.39 -5.63
CA ILE A 165 7.08 -14.37 -5.13
C ILE A 165 7.85 -15.47 -5.82
N VAL A 166 9.02 -15.14 -6.35
CA VAL A 166 9.99 -16.07 -6.95
C VAL A 166 11.21 -16.11 -6.04
N PRO A 167 11.26 -17.06 -5.10
CA PRO A 167 12.40 -17.27 -4.21
C PRO A 167 13.32 -18.38 -4.75
N ASP A 168 14.45 -18.56 -4.10
CA ASP A 168 15.36 -19.68 -4.34
C ASP A 168 14.71 -21.03 -4.01
N GLY A 169 13.98 -21.11 -2.93
CA GLY A 169 13.37 -22.34 -2.38
C GLY A 169 11.99 -22.70 -2.94
N GLY A 170 11.58 -22.21 -4.12
CA GLY A 170 10.29 -22.59 -4.71
C GLY A 170 9.53 -21.46 -5.40
N ARG A 171 8.22 -21.41 -5.22
CA ARG A 171 7.35 -20.35 -5.73
C ARG A 171 6.15 -20.14 -4.82
N VAL A 172 5.71 -18.90 -4.67
CA VAL A 172 4.50 -18.56 -3.91
C VAL A 172 3.62 -17.66 -4.77
N LYS A 173 2.35 -17.97 -4.82
CA LYS A 173 1.30 -17.11 -5.38
C LYS A 173 0.11 -17.12 -4.43
N LEU A 174 -0.29 -15.92 -4.03
CA LEU A 174 -1.46 -15.65 -3.19
C LEU A 174 -2.48 -14.86 -3.98
#